data_f6e24c22aa1059b96b30ecf89070d09b
#
_entry.id   f6e24c22aa1059b96b30ecf89070d09b
#
_cell.length_a   1.000
_cell.length_b   1.000
_cell.length_c   1.000
_cell.angle_alpha   90.00
_cell.angle_beta   90.00
_cell.angle_gamma   90.00
#
_symmetry.space_group_name_H-M   'P 1'
#
loop_
_entity.id
_entity.type
_entity.pdbx_description
1 polymer ?
#
loop_
_entity_poly.entity_id
_entity_poly.type
_entity_poly.pdbx_seq_one_letter_code
_entity_poly.pdbx_strand_id
1 'polypeptide(L)'
;MTQAHVLRDRAVYEERSTTRSRTIWTRPVDPALDVELVHEWMHEPEVVKYWDMAWPVERIAAYLADHDADPYRANYLTFVDDTPVGYLEVYDPAHDVLAAHYPVEPGDVGAHVLIGDKDFRGRYSVSLGLATNRFLFQRPGAVRIVGEPDVRNHNLLSLLVFLGFHKAGELDLPEKRAALMLCDRADFERLSSGPRRRRQLQASEG
;
A
#
# COMPACT_ATOMS: atom_id res chain seq x y z
N MET A 1 -13.86 -25.52 9.38
CA MET A 1 -12.97 -24.53 8.72
C MET A 1 -13.12 -23.26 9.51
N THR A 2 -12.03 -22.64 9.96
CA THR A 2 -12.07 -21.36 10.67
C THR A 2 -12.37 -20.23 9.67
N GLN A 3 -12.97 -19.14 10.12
CA GLN A 3 -13.29 -17.97 9.30
C GLN A 3 -12.04 -17.44 8.53
N ALA A 4 -10.86 -17.50 9.17
CA ALA A 4 -9.58 -17.16 8.55
C ALA A 4 -9.26 -18.02 7.31
N HIS A 5 -9.60 -19.30 7.31
CA HIS A 5 -9.33 -20.19 6.17
C HIS A 5 -10.19 -19.84 4.94
N VAL A 6 -11.45 -19.51 5.17
CA VAL A 6 -12.38 -19.07 4.10
C VAL A 6 -11.97 -17.74 3.49
N LEU A 7 -11.40 -16.83 4.30
CA LEU A 7 -10.94 -15.54 3.80
C LEU A 7 -9.66 -15.67 2.95
N ARG A 8 -8.79 -16.65 3.25
CA ARG A 8 -7.55 -16.88 2.50
C ARG A 8 -7.81 -17.46 1.11
N ASP A 9 -8.93 -18.17 0.91
CA ASP A 9 -9.32 -18.65 -0.42
C ASP A 9 -9.60 -17.50 -1.42
N ARG A 10 -9.78 -16.27 -0.93
CA ARG A 10 -9.93 -15.04 -1.74
C ARG A 10 -8.60 -14.31 -1.97
N ALA A 11 -7.47 -14.87 -1.55
CA ALA A 11 -6.17 -14.24 -1.74
C ALA A 11 -5.85 -14.09 -3.23
N VAL A 12 -5.44 -12.88 -3.62
CA VAL A 12 -4.95 -12.55 -4.97
C VAL A 12 -3.43 -12.45 -5.02
N TYR A 13 -2.80 -12.45 -3.86
CA TYR A 13 -1.36 -12.45 -3.69
C TYR A 13 -0.97 -13.18 -2.40
N GLU A 14 0.10 -13.95 -2.47
CA GLU A 14 0.70 -14.59 -1.30
C GLU A 14 2.20 -14.74 -1.49
N GLU A 15 2.98 -14.43 -0.46
CA GLU A 15 4.40 -14.76 -0.38
C GLU A 15 4.81 -15.18 1.03
N ARG A 16 5.85 -15.99 1.14
CA ARG A 16 6.51 -16.24 2.41
C ARG A 16 7.63 -15.22 2.61
N SER A 17 7.51 -14.36 3.60
CA SER A 17 8.58 -13.43 3.96
C SER A 17 9.85 -14.20 4.33
N THR A 18 10.94 -13.91 3.63
CA THR A 18 12.24 -14.58 3.84
C THR A 18 12.92 -14.13 5.12
N THR A 19 12.53 -12.97 5.66
CA THR A 19 13.17 -12.35 6.83
C THR A 19 12.55 -12.79 8.15
N ARG A 20 11.23 -13.06 8.16
CA ARG A 20 10.49 -13.37 9.40
C ARG A 20 9.79 -14.71 9.42
N SER A 21 9.93 -15.51 8.37
CA SER A 21 9.24 -16.81 8.22
C SER A 21 7.72 -16.71 8.40
N ARG A 22 7.14 -15.56 8.10
CA ARG A 22 5.70 -15.28 8.12
C ARG A 22 5.15 -15.28 6.70
N THR A 23 3.90 -15.62 6.55
CA THR A 23 3.20 -15.51 5.28
C THR A 23 2.55 -14.13 5.19
N ILE A 24 2.82 -13.40 4.09
CA ILE A 24 2.13 -12.14 3.76
C ILE A 24 1.21 -12.45 2.61
N TRP A 25 -0.04 -12.08 2.73
CA TRP A 25 -1.02 -12.27 1.66
C TRP A 25 -2.03 -11.12 1.59
N THR A 26 -2.64 -10.96 0.43
CA THR A 26 -3.51 -9.82 0.13
C THR A 26 -4.77 -10.33 -0.56
N ARG A 27 -5.92 -9.80 -0.16
CA ARG A 27 -7.21 -10.04 -0.82
C ARG A 27 -7.96 -8.73 -1.07
N PRO A 28 -8.90 -8.72 -2.01
CA PRO A 28 -9.81 -7.60 -2.15
C PRO A 28 -10.56 -7.32 -0.83
N VAL A 29 -10.84 -6.04 -0.58
CA VAL A 29 -11.77 -5.62 0.48
C VAL A 29 -13.17 -6.14 0.14
N ASP A 30 -13.88 -6.60 1.14
CA ASP A 30 -15.31 -6.85 1.08
C ASP A 30 -16.02 -5.74 1.85
N PRO A 31 -16.69 -4.79 1.17
CA PRO A 31 -17.29 -3.64 1.86
C PRO A 31 -18.28 -4.02 2.96
N ALA A 32 -18.92 -5.20 2.85
CA ALA A 32 -19.87 -5.67 3.85
C ALA A 32 -19.21 -6.29 5.09
N LEU A 33 -17.97 -6.79 4.96
CA LEU A 33 -17.27 -7.51 6.03
C LEU A 33 -16.17 -6.67 6.68
N ASP A 34 -15.55 -5.77 5.93
CA ASP A 34 -14.30 -5.13 6.33
C ASP A 34 -14.46 -3.67 6.76
N VAL A 35 -15.66 -3.09 6.59
CA VAL A 35 -15.89 -1.66 6.84
C VAL A 35 -15.52 -1.25 8.27
N GLU A 36 -15.87 -2.05 9.26
CA GLU A 36 -15.57 -1.74 10.67
C GLU A 36 -14.05 -1.71 10.94
N LEU A 37 -13.31 -2.65 10.36
CA LEU A 37 -11.85 -2.71 10.48
C LEU A 37 -11.18 -1.49 9.81
N VAL A 38 -11.62 -1.14 8.60
CA VAL A 38 -11.10 0.03 7.89
C VAL A 38 -11.45 1.30 8.66
N HIS A 39 -12.69 1.41 9.16
CA HIS A 39 -13.12 2.53 9.99
C HIS A 39 -12.26 2.67 11.27
N GLU A 40 -12.00 1.57 11.99
CA GLU A 40 -11.13 1.57 13.17
C GLU A 40 -9.74 2.12 12.82
N TRP A 41 -9.12 1.63 11.75
CA TRP A 41 -7.79 2.08 11.33
C TRP A 41 -7.75 3.55 10.90
N MET A 42 -8.80 4.04 10.22
CA MET A 42 -8.88 5.45 9.80
C MET A 42 -9.02 6.42 10.97
N HIS A 43 -9.41 5.93 12.17
CA HIS A 43 -9.49 6.73 13.39
C HIS A 43 -8.24 6.63 14.29
N GLU A 44 -7.27 5.80 13.92
CA GLU A 44 -6.01 5.73 14.65
C GLU A 44 -5.25 7.07 14.60
N PRO A 45 -4.75 7.63 15.73
CA PRO A 45 -4.13 8.96 15.79
C PRO A 45 -2.98 9.17 14.81
N GLU A 46 -2.21 8.12 14.51
CA GLU A 46 -1.10 8.18 13.57
C GLU A 46 -1.57 8.16 12.10
N VAL A 47 -2.75 7.62 11.84
CA VAL A 47 -3.36 7.54 10.51
C VAL A 47 -4.04 8.87 10.15
N VAL A 48 -4.85 9.41 11.07
CA VAL A 48 -5.58 10.69 10.91
C VAL A 48 -4.65 11.83 10.47
N LYS A 49 -3.37 11.79 10.85
CA LYS A 49 -2.38 12.82 10.47
C LYS A 49 -2.17 12.95 8.96
N TYR A 50 -2.41 11.87 8.20
CA TYR A 50 -2.04 11.77 6.79
C TYR A 50 -3.18 11.28 5.89
N TRP A 51 -4.24 10.69 6.50
CA TRP A 51 -5.43 10.22 5.82
C TRP A 51 -6.62 11.05 6.29
N ASP A 52 -7.23 11.79 5.38
CA ASP A 52 -8.44 12.60 5.69
C ASP A 52 -9.71 11.73 5.59
N MET A 53 -9.72 10.61 6.32
CA MET A 53 -10.78 9.61 6.30
C MET A 53 -11.28 9.22 7.70
N ALA A 54 -11.09 10.06 8.71
CA ALA A 54 -11.70 9.86 10.02
C ALA A 54 -13.22 10.17 9.96
N TRP A 55 -13.93 9.45 9.11
CA TRP A 55 -15.34 9.64 8.79
C TRP A 55 -16.24 8.67 9.55
N PRO A 56 -17.57 8.97 9.66
CA PRO A 56 -18.54 7.98 10.14
C PRO A 56 -18.49 6.69 9.31
N VAL A 57 -18.82 5.56 9.96
CA VAL A 57 -18.72 4.23 9.35
C VAL A 57 -19.55 4.11 8.07
N GLU A 58 -20.72 4.76 8.02
CA GLU A 58 -21.60 4.77 6.84
C GLU A 58 -20.93 5.44 5.64
N ARG A 59 -20.13 6.50 5.89
CA ARG A 59 -19.39 7.17 4.83
C ARG A 59 -18.20 6.33 4.35
N ILE A 60 -17.52 5.61 5.26
CA ILE A 60 -16.49 4.63 4.85
C ILE A 60 -17.11 3.51 4.04
N ALA A 61 -18.28 2.98 4.43
CA ALA A 61 -18.98 1.95 3.68
C ALA A 61 -19.34 2.40 2.26
N ALA A 62 -19.88 3.60 2.12
CA ALA A 62 -20.18 4.19 0.81
C ALA A 62 -18.92 4.36 -0.04
N TYR A 63 -17.85 4.88 0.52
CA TYR A 63 -16.56 5.03 -0.15
C TYR A 63 -15.99 3.70 -0.67
N LEU A 64 -16.01 2.65 0.15
CA LEU A 64 -15.54 1.33 -0.24
C LEU A 64 -16.41 0.72 -1.35
N ALA A 65 -17.73 0.93 -1.29
CA ALA A 65 -18.66 0.47 -2.33
C ALA A 65 -18.48 1.22 -3.65
N ASP A 66 -18.26 2.54 -3.60
CA ASP A 66 -17.98 3.36 -4.79
C ASP A 66 -16.67 2.92 -5.46
N HIS A 67 -15.62 2.62 -4.67
CA HIS A 67 -14.35 2.12 -5.19
C HIS A 67 -14.47 0.71 -5.78
N ASP A 68 -15.29 -0.17 -5.19
CA ASP A 68 -15.54 -1.51 -5.72
C ASP A 68 -16.26 -1.47 -7.08
N ALA A 69 -17.07 -0.44 -7.32
CA ALA A 69 -17.78 -0.21 -8.58
C ALA A 69 -16.92 0.50 -9.65
N ASP A 70 -15.82 1.13 -9.26
CA ASP A 70 -14.94 1.89 -10.17
C ASP A 70 -13.94 0.96 -10.87
N PRO A 71 -13.95 0.85 -12.22
CA PRO A 71 -13.02 -0.02 -12.94
C PRO A 71 -11.55 0.42 -12.86
N TYR A 72 -11.29 1.64 -12.42
CA TYR A 72 -9.95 2.22 -12.30
C TYR A 72 -9.38 2.15 -10.89
N ARG A 73 -10.14 1.62 -9.91
CA ARG A 73 -9.74 1.52 -8.51
C ARG A 73 -9.93 0.11 -7.98
N ALA A 74 -9.18 -0.23 -6.95
CA ALA A 74 -9.38 -1.48 -6.21
C ALA A 74 -8.78 -1.34 -4.81
N ASN A 75 -9.51 -1.83 -3.82
CA ASN A 75 -9.10 -1.80 -2.42
C ASN A 75 -8.75 -3.21 -1.93
N TYR A 76 -7.71 -3.31 -1.13
CA TYR A 76 -7.20 -4.59 -0.62
C TYR A 76 -6.90 -4.51 0.87
N LEU A 77 -7.06 -5.66 1.55
CA LEU A 77 -6.49 -5.89 2.87
C LEU A 77 -5.25 -6.78 2.75
N THR A 78 -4.21 -6.41 3.48
CA THR A 78 -2.98 -7.19 3.61
C THR A 78 -2.94 -7.85 4.98
N PHE A 79 -2.51 -9.11 5.00
CA PHE A 79 -2.43 -9.95 6.19
C PHE A 79 -1.00 -10.42 6.42
N VAL A 80 -0.67 -10.62 7.70
CA VAL A 80 0.51 -11.39 8.13
C VAL A 80 0.01 -12.62 8.87
N ASP A 81 0.24 -13.79 8.32
CA ASP A 81 -0.42 -15.05 8.73
C ASP A 81 -1.95 -14.86 8.72
N ASP A 82 -2.63 -14.95 9.87
CA ASP A 82 -4.10 -14.79 9.97
C ASP A 82 -4.52 -13.40 10.47
N THR A 83 -3.57 -12.47 10.66
CA THR A 83 -3.84 -11.13 11.19
C THR A 83 -3.95 -10.11 10.07
N PRO A 84 -5.06 -9.37 9.93
CA PRO A 84 -5.14 -8.23 9.02
C PRO A 84 -4.26 -7.10 9.57
N VAL A 85 -3.38 -6.55 8.75
CA VAL A 85 -2.37 -5.59 9.19
C VAL A 85 -2.36 -4.29 8.41
N GLY A 86 -2.92 -4.27 7.20
CA GLY A 86 -2.84 -3.10 6.35
C GLY A 86 -3.97 -3.01 5.33
N TYR A 87 -4.16 -1.79 4.85
CA TYR A 87 -5.10 -1.41 3.82
C TYR A 87 -4.33 -0.80 2.65
N LEU A 88 -4.73 -1.13 1.44
CA LEU A 88 -4.10 -0.69 0.21
C LEU A 88 -5.18 -0.27 -0.78
N GLU A 89 -5.09 0.96 -1.27
CA GLU A 89 -5.83 1.44 -2.42
C GLU A 89 -4.92 1.41 -3.63
N VAL A 90 -5.39 0.85 -4.73
CA VAL A 90 -4.70 0.82 -6.01
C VAL A 90 -5.56 1.52 -7.03
N TYR A 91 -4.97 2.42 -7.80
CA TYR A 91 -5.70 3.21 -8.80
C TYR A 91 -4.89 3.39 -10.08
N ASP A 92 -5.60 3.70 -11.15
CA ASP A 92 -5.00 4.15 -12.42
C ASP A 92 -4.78 5.67 -12.34
N PRO A 93 -3.53 6.16 -12.32
CA PRO A 93 -3.25 7.59 -12.22
C PRO A 93 -3.80 8.40 -13.39
N ALA A 94 -4.04 7.80 -14.56
CA ALA A 94 -4.63 8.49 -15.71
C ALA A 94 -6.12 8.86 -15.49
N HIS A 95 -6.78 8.19 -14.53
CA HIS A 95 -8.17 8.40 -14.14
C HIS A 95 -8.32 8.99 -12.74
N ASP A 96 -7.25 9.57 -12.22
CA ASP A 96 -7.18 10.22 -10.90
C ASP A 96 -6.87 11.72 -11.02
N VAL A 97 -7.13 12.48 -9.97
CA VAL A 97 -6.75 13.90 -9.88
C VAL A 97 -5.27 14.13 -10.13
N LEU A 98 -4.47 13.14 -9.85
CA LEU A 98 -3.02 13.15 -10.02
C LEU A 98 -2.60 13.35 -11.49
N ALA A 99 -3.44 12.96 -12.46
CA ALA A 99 -3.19 13.17 -13.89
C ALA A 99 -2.97 14.64 -14.29
N ALA A 100 -3.53 15.57 -13.51
CA ALA A 100 -3.38 17.02 -13.75
C ALA A 100 -2.02 17.56 -13.20
N HIS A 101 -1.29 16.78 -12.42
CA HIS A 101 -0.14 17.25 -11.64
C HIS A 101 1.20 16.66 -12.06
N TYR A 102 1.22 15.58 -12.85
CA TYR A 102 2.44 15.01 -13.41
C TYR A 102 2.16 14.32 -14.74
N PRO A 103 3.17 14.13 -15.62
CA PRO A 103 3.02 13.38 -16.86
C PRO A 103 2.85 11.89 -16.57
N VAL A 104 1.60 11.41 -16.60
CA VAL A 104 1.28 9.99 -16.45
C VAL A 104 1.81 9.21 -17.65
N GLU A 105 2.46 8.08 -17.40
CA GLU A 105 2.97 7.19 -18.45
C GLU A 105 2.18 5.87 -18.49
N PRO A 106 2.09 5.24 -19.67
CA PRO A 106 1.45 3.92 -19.78
C PRO A 106 2.13 2.90 -18.84
N GLY A 107 1.34 2.24 -18.02
CA GLY A 107 1.82 1.27 -17.04
C GLY A 107 2.18 1.86 -15.68
N ASP A 108 1.85 3.12 -15.42
CA ASP A 108 1.82 3.68 -14.07
C ASP A 108 0.72 3.01 -13.24
N VAL A 109 1.04 2.71 -12.00
CA VAL A 109 0.10 2.17 -10.99
C VAL A 109 0.18 3.03 -9.75
N GLY A 110 -0.88 3.73 -9.42
CA GLY A 110 -1.00 4.53 -8.21
C GLY A 110 -1.31 3.65 -6.99
N ALA A 111 -0.77 4.02 -5.83
CA ALA A 111 -1.08 3.29 -4.61
C ALA A 111 -1.02 4.16 -3.36
N HIS A 112 -2.07 4.06 -2.51
CA HIS A 112 -2.07 4.53 -1.13
C HIS A 112 -1.95 3.34 -0.20
N VAL A 113 -1.06 3.39 0.78
CA VAL A 113 -0.75 2.27 1.68
C VAL A 113 -0.86 2.70 3.13
N LEU A 114 -1.54 1.89 3.91
CA LEU A 114 -1.69 2.05 5.34
C LEU A 114 -1.29 0.76 6.07
N ILE A 115 -0.44 0.85 7.10
CA ILE A 115 -0.30 -0.20 8.11
C ILE A 115 -1.23 0.18 9.26
N GLY A 116 -2.41 -0.44 9.30
CA GLY A 116 -3.47 -0.16 10.26
C GLY A 116 -3.14 -0.68 11.65
N ASP A 117 -2.70 -1.94 11.74
CA ASP A 117 -2.33 -2.54 13.00
C ASP A 117 -1.02 -1.95 13.56
N LYS A 118 -1.11 -1.32 14.74
CA LYS A 118 0.02 -0.64 15.40
C LYS A 118 1.18 -1.57 15.75
N ASP A 119 0.91 -2.84 16.05
CA ASP A 119 1.94 -3.81 16.46
C ASP A 119 2.82 -4.25 15.27
N PHE A 120 2.37 -3.95 14.06
CA PHE A 120 3.10 -4.21 12.81
C PHE A 120 3.78 -2.96 12.23
N ARG A 121 3.47 -1.76 12.75
CA ARG A 121 4.14 -0.51 12.32
C ARG A 121 5.62 -0.54 12.72
N GLY A 122 6.48 0.01 11.87
CA GLY A 122 7.93 0.01 12.05
C GLY A 122 8.54 -1.36 11.80
N ARG A 123 8.26 -2.32 12.66
CA ARG A 123 8.88 -3.65 12.66
C ARG A 123 8.64 -4.47 11.39
N TYR A 124 7.48 -4.33 10.75
CA TYR A 124 7.13 -5.06 9.52
C TYR A 124 7.07 -4.17 8.28
N SER A 125 7.30 -2.86 8.41
CA SER A 125 7.09 -1.89 7.34
C SER A 125 7.88 -2.23 6.07
N VAL A 126 9.11 -2.70 6.21
CA VAL A 126 9.95 -3.10 5.07
C VAL A 126 9.42 -4.34 4.38
N SER A 127 9.10 -5.40 5.15
CA SER A 127 8.56 -6.65 4.58
C SER A 127 7.23 -6.43 3.88
N LEU A 128 6.34 -5.66 4.52
CA LEU A 128 5.04 -5.30 3.95
C LEU A 128 5.20 -4.44 2.69
N GLY A 129 6.08 -3.42 2.71
CA GLY A 129 6.33 -2.58 1.55
C GLY A 129 6.91 -3.36 0.37
N LEU A 130 7.83 -4.30 0.61
CA LEU A 130 8.36 -5.18 -0.44
C LEU A 130 7.29 -6.10 -1.02
N ALA A 131 6.43 -6.69 -0.17
CA ALA A 131 5.32 -7.53 -0.60
C ALA A 131 4.32 -6.72 -1.43
N THR A 132 3.97 -5.51 -0.97
CA THR A 132 3.09 -4.59 -1.70
C THR A 132 3.66 -4.25 -3.07
N ASN A 133 4.93 -3.86 -3.17
CA ASN A 133 5.54 -3.54 -4.46
C ASN A 133 5.56 -4.75 -5.41
N ARG A 134 5.85 -5.96 -4.92
CA ARG A 134 5.77 -7.18 -5.73
C ARG A 134 4.35 -7.44 -6.22
N PHE A 135 3.36 -7.29 -5.34
CA PHE A 135 1.95 -7.42 -5.72
C PHE A 135 1.55 -6.40 -6.80
N LEU A 136 1.90 -5.14 -6.64
CA LEU A 136 1.60 -4.10 -7.62
C LEU A 136 2.26 -4.37 -8.97
N PHE A 137 3.50 -4.82 -8.97
CA PHE A 137 4.21 -5.19 -10.20
C PHE A 137 3.73 -6.49 -10.84
N GLN A 138 2.89 -7.31 -10.20
CA GLN A 138 2.22 -8.44 -10.85
C GLN A 138 1.05 -8.01 -11.75
N ARG A 139 0.58 -6.77 -11.62
CA ARG A 139 -0.50 -6.27 -12.49
C ARG A 139 -0.02 -6.25 -13.94
N PRO A 140 -0.86 -6.70 -14.90
CA PRO A 140 -0.50 -6.69 -16.30
C PRO A 140 -0.12 -5.28 -16.78
N GLY A 141 1.04 -5.16 -17.42
CA GLY A 141 1.51 -3.89 -17.96
C GLY A 141 2.12 -2.91 -16.95
N ALA A 142 2.11 -3.22 -15.64
CA ALA A 142 2.70 -2.33 -14.64
C ALA A 142 4.21 -2.17 -14.85
N VAL A 143 4.68 -0.95 -15.03
CA VAL A 143 6.11 -0.63 -15.22
C VAL A 143 6.64 0.31 -14.15
N ARG A 144 5.76 1.09 -13.51
CA ARG A 144 6.14 2.08 -12.51
C ARG A 144 5.05 2.19 -11.43
N ILE A 145 5.44 2.21 -10.16
CA ILE A 145 4.56 2.52 -9.04
C ILE A 145 4.68 4.01 -8.72
N VAL A 146 3.52 4.64 -8.51
CA VAL A 146 3.40 6.07 -8.20
C VAL A 146 2.76 6.22 -6.84
N GLY A 147 3.31 7.10 -6.02
CA GLY A 147 2.74 7.49 -4.73
C GLY A 147 2.95 8.99 -4.49
N GLU A 148 2.04 9.59 -3.72
CA GLU A 148 2.09 11.02 -3.41
C GLU A 148 1.87 11.27 -1.90
N PRO A 149 2.75 10.70 -1.03
CA PRO A 149 2.67 10.91 0.41
C PRO A 149 2.84 12.39 0.76
N ASP A 150 2.19 12.81 1.85
CA ASP A 150 2.40 14.13 2.45
C ASP A 150 3.89 14.36 2.73
N VAL A 151 4.42 15.53 2.34
CA VAL A 151 5.84 15.89 2.55
C VAL A 151 6.25 15.86 4.02
N ARG A 152 5.30 15.98 4.95
CA ARG A 152 5.52 15.90 6.41
C ARG A 152 5.70 14.47 6.92
N ASN A 153 5.32 13.46 6.12
CA ASN A 153 5.44 12.06 6.52
C ASN A 153 6.86 11.52 6.25
N HIS A 154 7.84 12.06 7.00
CA HIS A 154 9.25 11.72 6.82
C HIS A 154 9.55 10.23 6.99
N ASN A 155 8.80 9.54 7.85
CA ASN A 155 8.98 8.09 8.07
C ASN A 155 8.61 7.30 6.81
N LEU A 156 7.45 7.61 6.20
CA LEU A 156 7.03 6.96 4.96
C LEU A 156 7.96 7.32 3.81
N LEU A 157 8.35 8.60 3.67
CA LEU A 157 9.29 9.01 2.63
C LEU A 157 10.62 8.26 2.72
N SER A 158 11.18 8.12 3.92
CA SER A 158 12.42 7.37 4.15
C SER A 158 12.24 5.88 3.80
N LEU A 159 11.10 5.29 4.19
CA LEU A 159 10.78 3.91 3.84
C LEU A 159 10.66 3.73 2.33
N LEU A 160 9.97 4.62 1.62
CA LEU A 160 9.81 4.55 0.16
C LEU A 160 11.16 4.60 -0.55
N VAL A 161 12.05 5.52 -0.16
CA VAL A 161 13.43 5.58 -0.70
C VAL A 161 14.15 4.25 -0.45
N PHE A 162 14.01 3.68 0.75
CA PHE A 162 14.58 2.37 1.08
C PHE A 162 13.99 1.26 0.21
N LEU A 163 12.72 1.33 -0.18
CA LEU A 163 12.02 0.38 -1.05
C LEU A 163 12.28 0.60 -2.55
N GLY A 164 13.10 1.58 -2.93
CA GLY A 164 13.51 1.83 -4.31
C GLY A 164 12.78 2.95 -5.02
N PHE A 165 11.97 3.71 -4.31
CA PHE A 165 11.37 4.92 -4.84
C PHE A 165 12.40 6.07 -4.88
N HIS A 166 12.26 6.93 -5.86
CA HIS A 166 12.91 8.22 -5.91
C HIS A 166 11.89 9.36 -5.90
N LYS A 167 12.26 10.49 -5.34
CA LYS A 167 11.42 11.69 -5.36
C LYS A 167 11.58 12.40 -6.70
N ALA A 168 10.50 12.48 -7.48
CA ALA A 168 10.49 13.17 -8.77
C ALA A 168 10.13 14.67 -8.64
N GLY A 169 9.45 15.06 -7.57
CA GLY A 169 9.06 16.46 -7.36
C GLY A 169 8.16 16.62 -6.14
N GLU A 170 7.53 17.78 -6.04
CA GLU A 170 6.47 18.06 -5.07
C GLU A 170 5.24 18.56 -5.82
N LEU A 171 4.07 18.21 -5.31
CA LEU A 171 2.77 18.53 -5.87
C LEU A 171 1.95 19.28 -4.81
N ASP A 172 1.28 20.36 -5.22
CA ASP A 172 0.28 21.01 -4.40
C ASP A 172 -1.10 20.42 -4.76
N LEU A 173 -1.57 19.46 -3.94
CA LEU A 173 -2.87 18.84 -4.05
C LEU A 173 -3.88 19.58 -3.16
N PRO A 174 -5.21 19.48 -3.43
CA PRO A 174 -6.21 20.22 -2.66
C PRO A 174 -6.14 20.00 -1.15
N GLU A 175 -5.78 18.76 -0.72
CA GLU A 175 -5.78 18.34 0.69
C GLU A 175 -4.39 18.34 1.32
N LYS A 176 -3.30 18.36 0.51
CA LYS A 176 -1.93 18.23 1.02
C LYS A 176 -0.89 18.74 0.03
N ARG A 177 0.27 19.15 0.56
CA ARG A 177 1.50 19.18 -0.23
C ARG A 177 2.15 17.82 -0.22
N ALA A 178 2.28 17.21 -1.38
CA ALA A 178 2.72 15.84 -1.56
C ALA A 178 4.11 15.76 -2.20
N ALA A 179 4.87 14.73 -1.87
CA ALA A 179 6.07 14.34 -2.61
C ALA A 179 5.68 13.33 -3.68
N LEU A 180 5.92 13.64 -4.95
CA LEU A 180 5.77 12.67 -6.04
C LEU A 180 6.90 11.65 -5.95
N MET A 181 6.54 10.43 -5.60
CA MET A 181 7.46 9.30 -5.41
C MET A 181 7.23 8.26 -6.51
N LEU A 182 8.28 7.93 -7.25
CA LEU A 182 8.23 6.99 -8.36
C LEU A 182 9.15 5.80 -8.10
N CYS A 183 8.68 4.59 -8.42
CA CYS A 183 9.48 3.36 -8.34
C CYS A 183 9.36 2.60 -9.67
N ASP A 184 10.42 2.61 -10.45
CA ASP A 184 10.47 1.84 -11.68
C ASP A 184 10.65 0.35 -11.39
N ARG A 185 9.99 -0.52 -12.16
CA ARG A 185 10.11 -1.98 -12.04
C ARG A 185 11.57 -2.43 -12.06
N ALA A 186 12.35 -1.93 -13.03
CA ALA A 186 13.74 -2.33 -13.18
C ALA A 186 14.60 -1.96 -11.96
N ASP A 187 14.33 -0.82 -11.34
CA ASP A 187 15.02 -0.37 -10.13
C ASP A 187 14.64 -1.23 -8.92
N PHE A 188 13.35 -1.52 -8.78
CA PHE A 188 12.87 -2.43 -7.74
C PHE A 188 13.42 -3.84 -7.87
N GLU A 189 13.47 -4.41 -9.08
CA GLU A 189 14.01 -5.74 -9.33
C GLU A 189 15.51 -5.81 -9.02
N ARG A 190 16.30 -4.81 -9.44
CA ARG A 190 17.73 -4.72 -9.08
C ARG A 190 17.95 -4.64 -7.57
N LEU A 191 17.11 -3.86 -6.90
CA LEU A 191 17.16 -3.65 -5.47
C LEU A 191 16.78 -4.92 -4.70
N SER A 192 15.72 -5.59 -5.10
CA SER A 192 15.21 -6.79 -4.42
C SER A 192 16.06 -8.04 -4.66
N SER A 193 16.84 -8.09 -5.76
CA SER A 193 17.66 -9.24 -6.16
C SER A 193 19.11 -9.21 -5.60
N GLY A 194 19.60 -8.05 -5.15
CA GLY A 194 20.99 -7.85 -4.78
C GLY A 194 21.40 -8.55 -3.47
N PRO A 195 22.54 -9.29 -3.44
CA PRO A 195 22.98 -10.03 -2.26
C PRO A 195 23.37 -9.14 -1.05
N ARG A 196 23.84 -7.92 -1.29
CA ARG A 196 24.11 -6.94 -0.21
C ARG A 196 22.83 -6.45 0.46
N ARG A 197 21.75 -6.30 -0.28
CA ARG A 197 20.49 -5.80 0.25
C ARG A 197 19.69 -6.87 1.00
N ARG A 198 19.80 -8.13 0.62
CA ARG A 198 19.25 -9.24 1.44
C ARG A 198 19.80 -9.20 2.86
N ARG A 199 21.08 -8.88 3.04
CA ARG A 199 21.71 -8.73 4.38
C ARG A 199 21.24 -7.47 5.11
N GLN A 200 21.05 -6.34 4.40
CA GLN A 200 20.54 -5.10 5.00
C GLN A 200 19.07 -5.22 5.41
N LEU A 201 18.23 -5.89 4.60
CA LEU A 201 16.85 -6.18 4.93
C LEU A 201 16.73 -7.05 6.18
N GLN A 202 17.58 -8.06 6.29
CA GLN A 202 17.66 -8.91 7.48
C GLN A 202 18.10 -8.15 8.75
N ALA A 203 19.00 -7.18 8.61
CA ALA A 203 19.50 -6.36 9.72
C ALA A 203 18.53 -5.26 10.17
N SER A 204 17.68 -4.73 9.29
CA SER A 204 16.70 -3.67 9.64
C SER A 204 15.45 -4.19 10.35
N GLU A 205 15.27 -5.50 10.41
CA GLU A 205 14.10 -6.18 11.00
C GLU A 205 14.45 -6.97 12.29
N GLY A 206 15.71 -6.99 12.71
CA GLY A 206 16.19 -7.57 13.99
C GLY A 206 16.07 -6.58 15.12
#